data_992f2d0e374fc68e933658b0b858c5e2
#
_entry.id   992f2d0e374fc68e933658b0b858c5e2
#
_cell.length_a   1.000
_cell.length_b   1.000
_cell.length_c   1.000
_cell.angle_alpha   90.00
_cell.angle_beta   90.00
_cell.angle_gamma   90.00
#
_symmetry.space_group_name_H-M   'P 1'
#
loop_
_entity.id
_entity.type
_entity.pdbx_description
1 polymer ?
#
loop_
_entity_poly.entity_id
_entity_poly.type
_entity_poly.pdbx_seq_one_letter_code
_entity_poly.pdbx_strand_id
1 'polypeptide(L)'
;MCGIVATIGCTKTEVNTMLEAIEHRGRDNRGIKEFQYKDKHIILGHNRLSINDTSPLGNQPMEYDGVQLVVNGEIWNYPTLRKEYEERGYIFKSNSDSEIILFLYKEGELHR
;
A
#
# COMPACT_ATOMS: atom_id res chain seq x y z
N MET A 1 1.94 -11.75 -8.33
CA MET A 1 1.66 -11.20 -6.99
C MET A 1 2.71 -10.16 -6.62
N CYS A 2 2.30 -9.14 -5.89
CA CYS A 2 3.21 -8.06 -5.49
C CYS A 2 4.22 -8.54 -4.43
N GLY A 3 5.29 -7.77 -4.26
CA GLY A 3 6.26 -7.96 -3.19
C GLY A 3 6.28 -6.76 -2.27
N ILE A 4 6.39 -6.98 -0.98
CA ILE A 4 6.45 -5.90 0.01
C ILE A 4 7.70 -6.02 0.88
N VAL A 5 8.21 -4.87 1.30
CA VAL A 5 9.31 -4.76 2.26
C VAL A 5 8.93 -3.71 3.30
N ALA A 6 9.18 -4.02 4.56
CA ALA A 6 8.98 -3.07 5.65
C ALA A 6 10.19 -3.19 6.59
N THR A 7 10.84 -2.07 6.87
CA THR A 7 12.06 -2.07 7.69
C THR A 7 12.03 -0.97 8.75
N ILE A 8 12.77 -1.22 9.82
CA ILE A 8 13.07 -0.23 10.85
C ILE A 8 14.59 -0.20 10.99
N GLY A 9 15.19 0.97 10.78
CA GLY A 9 16.63 1.16 10.95
C GLY A 9 17.49 0.79 9.75
N CYS A 10 16.89 0.43 8.61
CA CYS A 10 17.65 0.14 7.39
C CYS A 10 17.86 1.39 6.54
N THR A 11 18.82 1.33 5.63
CA THR A 11 19.04 2.38 4.64
C THR A 11 18.17 2.13 3.41
N LYS A 12 17.97 3.18 2.62
CA LYS A 12 17.26 3.06 1.33
C LYS A 12 17.97 2.08 0.40
N THR A 13 19.31 2.09 0.40
CA THR A 13 20.11 1.15 -0.41
C THR A 13 19.81 -0.29 -0.03
N GLU A 14 19.73 -0.59 1.27
CA GLU A 14 19.40 -1.93 1.74
C GLU A 14 18.00 -2.35 1.31
N VAL A 15 17.02 -1.43 1.40
CA VAL A 15 15.65 -1.70 0.97
C VAL A 15 15.58 -1.95 -0.54
N ASN A 16 16.32 -1.18 -1.35
CA ASN A 16 16.39 -1.42 -2.79
C ASN A 16 16.94 -2.81 -3.11
N THR A 17 17.97 -3.25 -2.37
CA THR A 17 18.53 -4.59 -2.54
C THR A 17 17.48 -5.67 -2.23
N MET A 18 16.70 -5.47 -1.17
CA MET A 18 15.62 -6.38 -0.82
C MET A 18 14.55 -6.44 -1.90
N LEU A 19 14.17 -5.27 -2.44
CA LEU A 19 13.17 -5.21 -3.51
C LEU A 19 13.67 -5.85 -4.80
N GLU A 20 14.95 -5.71 -5.12
CA GLU A 20 15.56 -6.40 -6.26
C GLU A 20 15.48 -7.92 -6.10
N ALA A 21 15.70 -8.42 -4.89
CA ALA A 21 15.66 -9.86 -4.62
C ALA A 21 14.27 -10.46 -4.86
N ILE A 22 13.21 -9.65 -4.71
CA ILE A 22 11.82 -10.10 -4.91
C ILE A 22 11.15 -9.45 -6.12
N GLU A 23 11.94 -8.92 -7.06
CA GLU A 23 11.42 -8.22 -8.24
C GLU A 23 10.53 -9.11 -9.11
N HIS A 24 10.80 -10.41 -9.12
CA HIS A 24 10.00 -11.37 -9.89
C HIS A 24 8.53 -11.41 -9.45
N ARG A 25 8.19 -10.89 -8.27
CA ARG A 25 6.82 -10.82 -7.78
C ARG A 25 6.02 -9.67 -8.38
N GLY A 26 6.70 -8.60 -8.81
CA GLY A 26 6.00 -7.47 -9.40
C GLY A 26 6.99 -6.56 -10.11
N ARG A 27 6.85 -6.46 -11.43
CA ARG A 27 7.80 -5.70 -12.28
C ARG A 27 7.22 -4.40 -12.83
N ASP A 28 5.95 -4.12 -12.54
CA ASP A 28 5.27 -2.96 -13.14
C ASP A 28 5.65 -1.64 -12.48
N ASN A 29 5.98 -1.67 -11.20
CA ASN A 29 6.41 -0.47 -10.48
C ASN A 29 7.16 -0.86 -9.20
N ARG A 30 8.10 -0.02 -8.81
CA ARG A 30 8.77 -0.09 -7.51
C ARG A 30 8.53 1.21 -6.77
N GLY A 31 7.92 1.13 -5.59
CA GLY A 31 7.66 2.28 -4.74
C GLY A 31 8.41 2.17 -3.43
N ILE A 32 8.92 3.29 -2.93
CA ILE A 32 9.61 3.37 -1.65
C ILE A 32 9.14 4.63 -0.94
N LYS A 33 8.84 4.49 0.36
CA LYS A 33 8.51 5.63 1.22
C LYS A 33 9.34 5.55 2.49
N GLU A 34 10.09 6.61 2.78
CA GLU A 34 10.85 6.76 4.02
C GLU A 34 10.14 7.74 4.93
N PHE A 35 10.09 7.45 6.22
CA PHE A 35 9.55 8.38 7.21
C PHE A 35 10.07 8.06 8.61
N GLN A 36 9.92 9.04 9.50
CA GLN A 36 10.27 8.89 10.90
C GLN A 36 8.99 8.68 11.72
N TYR A 37 9.02 7.71 12.63
CA TYR A 37 7.97 7.54 13.61
C TYR A 37 8.63 7.49 14.98
N LYS A 38 8.39 8.51 15.78
CA LYS A 38 9.13 8.75 17.04
C LYS A 38 10.62 8.85 16.71
N ASP A 39 11.48 8.00 17.28
CA ASP A 39 12.92 7.99 17.02
C ASP A 39 13.34 6.91 16.01
N LYS A 40 12.37 6.29 15.33
CA LYS A 40 12.64 5.18 14.42
C LYS A 40 12.55 5.62 12.97
N HIS A 41 13.52 5.16 12.18
CA HIS A 41 13.52 5.37 10.73
C HIS A 41 12.85 4.17 10.07
N ILE A 42 11.74 4.42 9.39
CA ILE A 42 10.91 3.37 8.78
C ILE A 42 10.94 3.55 7.27
N ILE A 43 11.11 2.43 6.55
CA ILE A 43 11.02 2.41 5.10
C ILE A 43 10.05 1.32 4.70
N LEU A 44 9.06 1.69 3.86
CA LEU A 44 8.15 0.76 3.23
C LEU A 44 8.49 0.68 1.75
N GLY A 45 8.55 -0.53 1.21
CA GLY A 45 8.84 -0.75 -0.20
C GLY A 45 7.82 -1.70 -0.82
N HIS A 46 7.60 -1.55 -2.12
CA HIS A 46 6.60 -2.32 -2.84
C HIS A 46 7.01 -2.52 -4.29
N ASN A 47 6.97 -3.79 -4.73
CA ASN A 47 7.07 -4.12 -6.14
C ASN A 47 5.66 -4.49 -6.62
N ARG A 48 5.14 -3.73 -7.57
CA ARG A 48 3.76 -3.87 -8.02
C ARG A 48 3.65 -4.79 -9.22
N LEU A 49 2.66 -5.68 -9.15
CA LEU A 49 2.10 -6.36 -10.33
C LEU A 49 0.68 -5.82 -10.47
N SER A 50 0.43 -5.07 -11.56
CA SER A 50 -0.85 -4.38 -11.76
C SER A 50 -1.92 -5.36 -12.21
N ILE A 51 -2.97 -5.53 -11.40
CA ILE A 51 -4.08 -6.44 -11.68
C ILE A 51 -5.40 -5.67 -11.73
N ASN A 52 -5.81 -5.04 -10.61
CA ASN A 52 -7.10 -4.36 -10.51
C ASN A 52 -7.07 -2.97 -11.13
N ASP A 53 -6.00 -2.24 -10.91
CA ASP A 53 -5.81 -0.88 -11.42
C ASP A 53 -4.42 -0.80 -12.02
N THR A 54 -4.36 -0.61 -13.35
CA THR A 54 -3.08 -0.53 -14.07
C THR A 54 -2.50 0.87 -14.08
N SER A 55 -3.24 1.86 -13.56
CA SER A 55 -2.77 3.25 -13.51
C SER A 55 -1.74 3.45 -12.39
N PRO A 56 -0.92 4.53 -12.47
CA PRO A 56 0.00 4.87 -11.39
C PRO A 56 -0.70 5.16 -10.05
N LEU A 57 -1.98 5.45 -10.05
CA LEU A 57 -2.74 5.72 -8.83
C LEU A 57 -2.82 4.49 -7.91
N GLY A 58 -2.66 3.29 -8.47
CA GLY A 58 -2.60 2.06 -7.68
C GLY A 58 -1.22 1.71 -7.15
N ASN A 59 -0.20 2.52 -7.43
CA ASN A 59 1.15 2.28 -6.93
C ASN A 59 1.21 2.40 -5.40
N GLN A 60 2.06 1.60 -4.79
CA GLN A 60 2.26 1.62 -3.34
C GLN A 60 3.71 1.98 -3.02
N PRO A 61 4.02 2.52 -1.85
CA PRO A 61 3.10 2.73 -0.72
C PRO A 61 2.01 3.76 -1.03
N MET A 62 0.80 3.48 -0.53
CA MET A 62 -0.33 4.41 -0.59
C MET A 62 -0.39 5.21 0.71
N GLU A 63 -0.94 6.42 0.65
CA GLU A 63 -1.03 7.29 1.82
C GLU A 63 -2.44 7.88 1.95
N TYR A 64 -2.91 7.96 3.19
CA TYR A 64 -4.12 8.70 3.54
C TYR A 64 -3.96 9.22 4.97
N ASP A 65 -4.09 10.54 5.11
CA ASP A 65 -4.10 11.22 6.42
C ASP A 65 -2.93 10.76 7.32
N GLY A 66 -1.71 10.75 6.77
CA GLY A 66 -0.49 10.39 7.48
C GLY A 66 -0.25 8.90 7.67
N VAL A 67 -1.16 8.04 7.20
CA VAL A 67 -0.99 6.59 7.25
C VAL A 67 -0.42 6.10 5.94
N GLN A 68 0.62 5.27 6.01
CA GLN A 68 1.29 4.67 4.85
C GLN A 68 0.93 3.20 4.79
N LEU A 69 0.69 2.68 3.58
CA LEU A 69 0.27 1.29 3.39
C LEU A 69 1.06 0.61 2.29
N VAL A 70 1.57 -0.58 2.59
CA VAL A 70 1.97 -1.57 1.58
C VAL A 70 1.23 -2.86 1.90
N VAL A 71 0.73 -3.54 0.87
CA VAL A 71 -0.04 -4.76 1.02
C VAL A 71 0.11 -5.64 -0.21
N ASN A 72 0.11 -6.95 0.02
CA ASN A 72 0.01 -7.95 -1.03
C ASN A 72 -1.19 -8.83 -0.68
N GLY A 73 -2.29 -8.67 -1.41
CA GLY A 73 -3.51 -9.43 -1.15
C GLY A 73 -4.70 -8.88 -1.92
N GLU A 74 -5.87 -9.44 -1.65
CA GLU A 74 -7.12 -9.04 -2.26
C GLU A 74 -8.19 -8.84 -1.20
N ILE A 75 -9.10 -7.90 -1.43
CA ILE A 75 -10.23 -7.63 -0.56
C ILE A 75 -11.48 -8.13 -1.28
N TRP A 76 -11.98 -9.29 -0.89
CA TRP A 76 -13.09 -9.96 -1.58
C TRP A 76 -14.38 -9.17 -1.59
N ASN A 77 -14.70 -8.48 -0.50
CA ASN A 77 -15.91 -7.67 -0.38
C ASN A 77 -15.66 -6.20 -0.73
N TYR A 78 -14.60 -5.93 -1.50
CA TYR A 78 -14.21 -4.58 -1.87
C TYR A 78 -15.33 -3.76 -2.53
N PRO A 79 -16.09 -4.27 -3.52
CA PRO A 79 -17.11 -3.42 -4.16
C PRO A 79 -18.17 -2.93 -3.17
N THR A 80 -18.57 -3.77 -2.23
CA THR A 80 -19.54 -3.41 -1.19
C THR A 80 -18.97 -2.38 -0.23
N LEU A 81 -17.74 -2.60 0.22
CA LEU A 81 -17.06 -1.67 1.14
C LEU A 81 -16.81 -0.32 0.47
N ARG A 82 -16.40 -0.32 -0.80
CA ARG A 82 -16.18 0.93 -1.53
C ARG A 82 -17.44 1.76 -1.60
N LYS A 83 -18.56 1.14 -1.96
CA LYS A 83 -19.83 1.84 -2.04
C LYS A 83 -20.23 2.43 -0.68
N GLU A 84 -20.09 1.64 0.39
CA GLU A 84 -20.40 2.11 1.74
C GLU A 84 -19.56 3.31 2.14
N TYR A 85 -18.26 3.27 1.86
CA TYR A 85 -17.34 4.36 2.24
C TYR A 85 -17.50 5.58 1.36
N GLU A 86 -17.83 5.41 0.08
CA GLU A 86 -18.17 6.55 -0.79
C GLU A 86 -19.42 7.27 -0.27
N GLU A 87 -20.41 6.53 0.22
CA GLU A 87 -21.61 7.09 0.84
C GLU A 87 -21.30 7.84 2.13
N ARG A 88 -20.23 7.46 2.84
CA ARG A 88 -19.76 8.18 4.04
C ARG A 88 -18.95 9.44 3.70
N GLY A 89 -18.65 9.68 2.42
CA GLY A 89 -17.92 10.86 1.98
C GLY A 89 -16.45 10.62 1.67
N TYR A 90 -15.96 9.39 1.72
CA TYR A 90 -14.58 9.08 1.33
C TYR A 90 -14.41 9.16 -0.18
N ILE A 91 -13.30 9.76 -0.62
CA ILE A 91 -12.98 9.90 -2.03
C ILE A 91 -11.85 8.93 -2.37
N PHE A 92 -12.12 7.97 -3.25
CA PHE A 92 -11.12 7.01 -3.70
C PHE A 92 -10.32 7.60 -4.87
N LYS A 93 -9.00 7.51 -4.78
CA LYS A 93 -8.10 8.03 -5.82
C LYS A 93 -7.77 6.99 -6.88
N SER A 94 -7.95 5.71 -6.57
CA SER A 94 -7.60 4.60 -7.46
C SER A 94 -8.76 3.63 -7.58
N ASN A 95 -8.59 2.64 -8.46
CA ASN A 95 -9.51 1.50 -8.55
C ASN A 95 -8.96 0.27 -7.85
N SER A 96 -7.84 0.41 -7.12
CA SER A 96 -7.25 -0.68 -6.36
C SER A 96 -8.09 -0.98 -5.11
N ASP A 97 -8.33 -2.26 -4.87
CA ASP A 97 -9.02 -2.70 -3.65
C ASP A 97 -8.20 -2.42 -2.39
N SER A 98 -6.90 -2.29 -2.52
CA SER A 98 -6.01 -2.04 -1.39
C SER A 98 -6.28 -0.69 -0.71
N GLU A 99 -6.75 0.30 -1.45
CA GLU A 99 -7.00 1.63 -0.90
C GLU A 99 -8.01 1.64 0.23
N ILE A 100 -9.01 0.74 0.20
CA ILE A 100 -10.03 0.67 1.25
C ILE A 100 -9.42 0.37 2.62
N ILE A 101 -8.26 -0.28 2.66
CA ILE A 101 -7.58 -0.62 3.92
C ILE A 101 -7.23 0.64 4.70
N LEU A 102 -6.81 1.71 4.02
CA LEU A 102 -6.49 2.99 4.66
C LEU A 102 -7.72 3.57 5.35
N PHE A 103 -8.87 3.52 4.70
CA PHE A 103 -10.11 4.04 5.24
C PHE A 103 -10.63 3.18 6.39
N LEU A 104 -10.58 1.85 6.23
CA LEU A 104 -10.94 0.92 7.30
C LEU A 104 -10.08 1.14 8.54
N TYR A 105 -8.79 1.37 8.35
CA TYR A 105 -7.89 1.64 9.46
C TYR A 105 -8.26 2.92 10.20
N LYS A 106 -8.55 3.99 9.46
CA LYS A 106 -8.92 5.28 10.08
C LYS A 106 -10.24 5.19 10.85
N GLU A 107 -11.18 4.38 10.39
CA GLU A 107 -12.46 4.18 11.06
C GLU A 107 -12.38 3.13 12.18
N GLY A 108 -11.23 2.45 12.33
CA GLY A 108 -11.10 1.38 13.31
C GLY A 108 -11.87 0.11 12.93
N GLU A 109 -12.07 -0.12 11.63
CA GLU A 109 -12.92 -1.20 11.11
C GLU A 109 -12.16 -2.28 10.35
N LEU A 110 -10.84 -2.41 10.55
CA LEU A 110 -10.04 -3.41 9.85
C LEU A 110 -10.51 -4.86 10.08
N HIS A 111 -11.25 -5.08 11.15
CA HIS A 111 -11.78 -6.41 11.48
C HIS A 111 -12.96 -6.84 10.57
N ARG A 112 -13.43 -5.99 9.71
CA ARG A 112 -14.55 -6.27 8.80
C ARG A 112 -14.10 -7.18 7.63
#